data_db6cb7df1b6c95a77c21c046efa0f866
#
_entry.id   db6cb7df1b6c95a77c21c046efa0f866
#
_cell.length_a   1.000
_cell.length_b   1.000
_cell.length_c   1.000
_cell.angle_alpha   90.00
_cell.angle_beta   90.00
_cell.angle_gamma   90.00
#
_symmetry.space_group_name_H-M   'P 1'
#
loop_
_entity.id
_entity.type
_entity.pdbx_description
1 polymer ?
#
loop_
_entity_poly.entity_id
_entity_poly.type
_entity_poly.pdbx_seq_one_letter_code
_entity_poly.pdbx_strand_id
1 'polypeptide(L)'
;PPPEATASLQADVPSALPVGARVAEFEIRGVLGSGGFGIVYLAWDHALEREVALKEYMPGTLAGRGGDLSVSVRSVSMAETFALGLRSFVNEARMLARFDHPSLVKVYRFWEDNGTAYMVMPYYKGRTLRKVRAGMVIAPGEGACRKVLDALLSALEVLHKEGVFHRDIAPDNILIGEDGAPVLLDFGAARRVIEGGNQKALTSIMKPHFAPLEQYADQSAMRQGPWTDLYALGGTIYFLLTGREPVPAASRALHDDQPRLGEFGLEEASPHF
;
A
#
# COMPACT_ATOMS: atom_id res chain seq x y z
N PRO A 1 -5.11 34.82 3.93
CA PRO A 1 -5.48 33.77 4.85
C PRO A 1 -5.31 32.43 4.17
N PRO A 2 -4.66 31.42 4.81
CA PRO A 2 -4.54 30.10 4.24
C PRO A 2 -5.91 29.40 4.20
N PRO A 3 -6.19 28.51 3.24
CA PRO A 3 -7.47 27.84 3.15
C PRO A 3 -7.65 26.85 4.31
N GLU A 4 -8.82 26.88 4.90
CA GLU A 4 -9.29 25.99 5.95
C GLU A 4 -9.57 24.57 5.42
N ALA A 5 -8.52 23.79 5.19
CA ALA A 5 -8.63 22.38 4.79
C ALA A 5 -7.85 21.43 5.73
N THR A 6 -7.63 21.82 6.99
CA THR A 6 -6.76 21.08 7.91
C THR A 6 -7.50 20.32 9.04
N ALA A 7 -8.81 20.22 9.00
CA ALA A 7 -9.60 19.72 10.15
C ALA A 7 -9.77 18.19 10.23
N SER A 8 -9.13 17.36 9.40
CA SER A 8 -9.31 15.89 9.46
C SER A 8 -8.01 15.05 9.57
N LEU A 9 -6.86 15.69 9.82
CA LEU A 9 -5.55 15.02 9.88
C LEU A 9 -5.11 14.60 11.30
N GLN A 10 -5.96 14.74 12.30
CA GLN A 10 -5.66 14.32 13.68
C GLN A 10 -6.45 13.06 14.04
N ALA A 11 -6.03 11.90 13.51
CA ALA A 11 -6.28 10.65 14.22
C ALA A 11 -5.20 10.55 15.32
N ASP A 12 -5.61 10.27 16.55
CA ASP A 12 -4.71 9.95 17.66
C ASP A 12 -4.04 8.59 17.33
N VAL A 13 -2.96 8.62 16.54
CA VAL A 13 -2.24 7.44 16.15
C VAL A 13 -1.16 7.18 17.20
N PRO A 14 -1.28 6.10 17.98
CA PRO A 14 -0.27 5.77 18.99
C PRO A 14 1.13 5.73 18.36
N SER A 15 2.09 6.34 19.04
CA SER A 15 3.48 6.41 18.60
C SER A 15 3.76 7.21 17.32
N ALA A 16 2.79 8.00 16.81
CA ALA A 16 3.07 8.94 15.73
C ALA A 16 4.00 10.08 16.19
N LEU A 17 4.76 10.62 15.26
CA LEU A 17 5.50 11.86 15.47
C LEU A 17 4.50 13.01 15.65
N PRO A 18 4.70 13.89 16.65
CA PRO A 18 3.80 15.04 16.83
C PRO A 18 3.94 16.04 15.69
N VAL A 19 2.86 16.77 15.43
CA VAL A 19 2.88 17.90 14.49
C VAL A 19 3.92 18.93 14.94
N GLY A 20 4.72 19.43 14.00
CA GLY A 20 5.84 20.31 14.24
C GLY A 20 7.17 19.60 14.57
N ALA A 21 7.15 18.27 14.82
CA ALA A 21 8.40 17.52 14.97
C ALA A 21 9.21 17.58 13.67
N ARG A 22 10.53 17.61 13.81
CA ARG A 22 11.46 17.59 12.68
C ARG A 22 12.24 16.30 12.62
N VAL A 23 12.28 15.72 11.42
CA VAL A 23 13.12 14.56 11.09
C VAL A 23 13.96 14.99 9.88
N ALA A 24 15.24 15.18 10.07
CA ALA A 24 16.12 15.85 9.11
C ALA A 24 15.55 17.24 8.71
N GLU A 25 15.42 17.54 7.42
CA GLU A 25 14.82 18.76 6.88
C GLU A 25 13.28 18.76 6.82
N PHE A 26 12.63 17.63 7.21
CA PHE A 26 11.18 17.45 7.07
C PHE A 26 10.46 17.79 8.38
N GLU A 27 9.48 18.68 8.32
CA GLU A 27 8.61 19.03 9.44
C GLU A 27 7.25 18.36 9.30
N ILE A 28 6.85 17.60 10.31
CA ILE A 28 5.57 16.86 10.33
C ILE A 28 4.40 17.85 10.39
N ARG A 29 3.46 17.73 9.45
CA ARG A 29 2.24 18.53 9.37
C ARG A 29 0.99 17.76 9.80
N GLY A 30 1.03 16.42 9.73
CA GLY A 30 -0.07 15.55 10.13
C GLY A 30 0.13 14.11 9.70
N VAL A 31 -0.80 13.24 10.06
CA VAL A 31 -0.80 11.84 9.66
C VAL A 31 -1.72 11.65 8.45
N LEU A 32 -1.18 11.10 7.35
CA LEU A 32 -1.92 10.72 6.15
C LEU A 32 -2.55 9.33 6.29
N GLY A 33 -1.87 8.44 7.01
CA GLY A 33 -2.32 7.08 7.25
C GLY A 33 -1.41 6.32 8.21
N SER A 34 -1.97 5.28 8.82
CA SER A 34 -1.22 4.38 9.68
C SER A 34 -1.65 2.94 9.42
N GLY A 35 -0.72 2.02 9.56
CA GLY A 35 -0.96 0.60 9.40
C GLY A 35 -0.10 -0.23 10.36
N GLY A 36 -0.22 -1.54 10.30
CA GLY A 36 0.52 -2.44 11.18
C GLY A 36 2.05 -2.34 11.08
N PHE A 37 2.57 -1.73 10.03
CA PHE A 37 4.00 -1.72 9.67
C PHE A 37 4.62 -0.34 9.61
N GLY A 38 3.81 0.70 9.66
CA GLY A 38 4.34 2.05 9.59
C GLY A 38 3.29 3.14 9.62
N ILE A 39 3.79 4.36 9.66
CA ILE A 39 2.99 5.57 9.67
C ILE A 39 3.42 6.42 8.48
N VAL A 40 2.47 6.99 7.77
CA VAL A 40 2.71 7.93 6.67
C VAL A 40 2.27 9.31 7.12
N TYR A 41 3.17 10.25 7.06
CA TYR A 41 2.94 11.64 7.43
C TYR A 41 2.85 12.55 6.21
N LEU A 42 2.05 13.58 6.29
CA LEU A 42 2.24 14.80 5.52
C LEU A 42 3.38 15.58 6.18
N ALA A 43 4.41 15.92 5.44
CA ALA A 43 5.53 16.68 5.93
C ALA A 43 5.88 17.85 4.98
N TRP A 44 6.47 18.89 5.56
CA TRP A 44 7.01 20.01 4.81
C TRP A 44 8.52 19.84 4.65
N ASP A 45 8.98 19.80 3.43
CA ASP A 45 10.39 19.78 3.05
C ASP A 45 10.91 21.23 3.05
N HIS A 46 11.67 21.62 4.08
CA HIS A 46 12.20 22.96 4.22
C HIS A 46 13.34 23.27 3.23
N ALA A 47 13.98 22.26 2.65
CA ALA A 47 15.05 22.47 1.67
C ALA A 47 14.50 22.78 0.27
N LEU A 48 13.38 22.15 -0.09
CA LEU A 48 12.75 22.30 -1.41
C LEU A 48 11.41 23.05 -1.37
N GLU A 49 11.01 23.55 -0.19
CA GLU A 49 9.79 24.35 0.04
C GLU A 49 8.52 23.69 -0.54
N ARG A 50 8.32 22.40 -0.24
CA ARG A 50 7.19 21.63 -0.77
C ARG A 50 6.61 20.63 0.24
N GLU A 51 5.36 20.22 -0.01
CA GLU A 51 4.75 19.10 0.70
C GLU A 51 5.28 17.77 0.15
N VAL A 52 5.54 16.83 1.08
CA VAL A 52 5.96 15.45 0.79
C VAL A 52 5.20 14.46 1.66
N ALA A 53 5.13 13.21 1.23
CA ALA A 53 4.74 12.10 2.09
C ALA A 53 6.01 11.49 2.70
N LEU A 54 6.05 11.39 4.03
CA LEU A 54 7.13 10.77 4.79
C LEU A 54 6.59 9.46 5.41
N LYS A 55 7.06 8.32 4.93
CA LYS A 55 6.72 7.01 5.49
C LYS A 55 7.80 6.59 6.48
N GLU A 56 7.38 6.23 7.69
CA GLU A 56 8.22 5.72 8.76
C GLU A 56 7.95 4.24 8.99
N TYR A 57 9.00 3.43 9.15
CA TYR A 57 8.85 2.06 9.62
C TYR A 57 8.54 2.06 11.11
N MET A 58 7.29 1.81 11.46
CA MET A 58 6.80 1.85 12.85
C MET A 58 5.80 0.72 13.09
N PRO A 59 6.27 -0.55 13.23
CA PRO A 59 5.39 -1.68 13.53
C PRO A 59 4.96 -1.63 15.00
N GLY A 60 3.79 -1.06 15.27
CA GLY A 60 3.29 -0.80 16.63
C GLY A 60 3.17 -2.04 17.52
N THR A 61 3.10 -3.24 16.93
CA THR A 61 3.12 -4.51 17.66
C THR A 61 4.52 -4.88 18.17
N LEU A 62 5.58 -4.45 17.50
CA LEU A 62 6.97 -4.80 17.80
C LEU A 62 7.72 -3.68 18.51
N ALA A 63 7.37 -2.43 18.26
CA ALA A 63 8.11 -1.27 18.71
C ALA A 63 7.19 -0.18 19.27
N GLY A 64 7.79 0.76 19.98
CA GLY A 64 7.15 1.95 20.53
C GLY A 64 8.07 3.16 20.43
N ARG A 65 7.51 4.38 20.56
CA ARG A 65 8.27 5.63 20.54
C ARG A 65 8.57 6.10 21.96
N GLY A 66 9.82 6.47 22.21
CA GLY A 66 10.25 7.14 23.42
C GLY A 66 9.96 8.65 23.43
N GLY A 67 10.15 9.30 24.56
CA GLY A 67 9.95 10.75 24.69
C GLY A 67 10.96 11.60 23.90
N ASP A 68 12.09 11.03 23.50
CA ASP A 68 13.12 11.61 22.63
C ASP A 68 12.87 11.38 21.13
N LEU A 69 11.68 10.94 20.78
CA LEU A 69 11.25 10.56 19.43
C LEU A 69 11.91 9.28 18.88
N SER A 70 12.80 8.63 19.63
CA SER A 70 13.43 7.37 19.23
C SER A 70 12.42 6.20 19.21
N VAL A 71 12.66 5.27 18.32
CA VAL A 71 11.90 4.01 18.22
C VAL A 71 12.70 2.90 18.88
N SER A 72 12.06 2.18 19.79
CA SER A 72 12.66 1.05 20.50
C SER A 72 11.75 -0.17 20.47
N VAL A 73 12.34 -1.35 20.42
CA VAL A 73 11.60 -2.62 20.47
C VAL A 73 10.97 -2.83 21.84
N ARG A 74 9.76 -3.37 21.86
CA ARG A 74 8.99 -3.60 23.11
C ARG A 74 9.59 -4.70 23.98
N SER A 75 10.30 -5.66 23.37
CA SER A 75 10.98 -6.75 24.09
C SER A 75 12.17 -7.30 23.30
N VAL A 76 13.12 -7.92 24.00
CA VAL A 76 14.29 -8.54 23.36
C VAL A 76 13.87 -9.65 22.36
N SER A 77 12.81 -10.39 22.64
CA SER A 77 12.29 -11.44 21.75
C SER A 77 11.76 -10.88 20.42
N MET A 78 11.43 -9.60 20.32
CA MET A 78 10.93 -8.95 19.11
C MET A 78 12.04 -8.28 18.28
N ALA A 79 13.27 -8.18 18.84
CA ALA A 79 14.36 -7.43 18.23
C ALA A 79 14.77 -7.98 16.86
N GLU A 80 14.85 -9.30 16.72
CA GLU A 80 15.21 -9.94 15.44
C GLU A 80 14.15 -9.68 14.36
N THR A 81 12.89 -9.88 14.70
CA THR A 81 11.76 -9.64 13.77
C THR A 81 11.68 -8.16 13.36
N PHE A 82 11.89 -7.25 14.32
CA PHE A 82 11.96 -5.81 14.03
C PHE A 82 13.10 -5.49 13.06
N ALA A 83 14.30 -5.99 13.33
CA ALA A 83 15.47 -5.75 12.48
C ALA A 83 15.32 -6.35 11.07
N LEU A 84 14.67 -7.51 10.93
CA LEU A 84 14.35 -8.10 9.64
C LEU A 84 13.36 -7.23 8.86
N GLY A 85 12.30 -6.75 9.51
CA GLY A 85 11.32 -5.86 8.91
C GLY A 85 11.93 -4.51 8.51
N LEU A 86 12.82 -3.94 9.35
CA LEU A 86 13.54 -2.71 9.03
C LEU A 86 14.40 -2.86 7.76
N ARG A 87 15.20 -3.94 7.68
CA ARG A 87 15.97 -4.26 6.47
C ARG A 87 15.09 -4.42 5.24
N SER A 88 13.93 -5.07 5.40
CA SER A 88 12.98 -5.26 4.31
C SER A 88 12.39 -3.92 3.83
N PHE A 89 12.06 -3.01 4.75
CA PHE A 89 11.60 -1.65 4.44
C PHE A 89 12.65 -0.85 3.65
N VAL A 90 13.92 -0.88 4.10
CA VAL A 90 15.02 -0.22 3.40
C VAL A 90 15.26 -0.82 2.00
N ASN A 91 15.16 -2.15 1.87
CA ASN A 91 15.30 -2.82 0.57
C ASN A 91 14.14 -2.47 -0.36
N GLU A 92 12.92 -2.33 0.16
CA GLU A 92 11.76 -1.85 -0.59
C GLU A 92 12.00 -0.43 -1.14
N ALA A 93 12.50 0.48 -0.30
CA ALA A 93 12.84 1.84 -0.72
C ALA A 93 13.91 1.87 -1.82
N ARG A 94 14.99 1.05 -1.66
CA ARG A 94 16.05 0.92 -2.68
C ARG A 94 15.52 0.37 -4.00
N MET A 95 14.62 -0.59 -3.93
CA MET A 95 14.01 -1.20 -5.11
C MET A 95 13.11 -0.19 -5.82
N LEU A 96 12.20 0.47 -5.10
CA LEU A 96 11.32 1.49 -5.66
C LEU A 96 12.07 2.65 -6.31
N ALA A 97 13.19 3.08 -5.72
CA ALA A 97 14.00 4.16 -6.26
C ALA A 97 14.63 3.86 -7.64
N ARG A 98 14.61 2.60 -8.09
CA ARG A 98 15.12 2.20 -9.42
C ARG A 98 14.10 2.41 -10.53
N PHE A 99 12.82 2.57 -10.18
CA PHE A 99 11.75 2.68 -11.15
C PHE A 99 11.27 4.13 -11.28
N ASP A 100 11.01 4.54 -12.52
CA ASP A 100 10.37 5.81 -12.85
C ASP A 100 9.20 5.54 -13.80
N HIS A 101 7.99 5.56 -13.26
CA HIS A 101 6.76 5.32 -14.00
C HIS A 101 5.63 6.15 -13.37
N PRO A 102 4.76 6.82 -14.16
CA PRO A 102 3.72 7.71 -13.62
C PRO A 102 2.73 7.01 -12.67
N SER A 103 2.51 5.71 -12.86
CA SER A 103 1.62 4.91 -12.00
C SER A 103 2.34 4.08 -10.94
N LEU A 104 3.61 4.35 -10.66
CA LEU A 104 4.35 3.81 -9.51
C LEU A 104 4.73 4.93 -8.55
N VAL A 105 4.65 4.65 -7.24
CA VAL A 105 5.14 5.60 -6.25
C VAL A 105 6.64 5.85 -6.44
N LYS A 106 7.02 7.11 -6.53
CA LYS A 106 8.42 7.53 -6.65
C LYS A 106 9.03 7.71 -5.26
N VAL A 107 10.26 7.23 -5.07
CA VAL A 107 11.04 7.48 -3.85
C VAL A 107 12.05 8.59 -4.12
N TYR A 108 11.98 9.66 -3.33
CA TYR A 108 12.94 10.77 -3.41
C TYR A 108 14.20 10.47 -2.60
N ARG A 109 14.01 9.95 -1.37
CA ARG A 109 15.09 9.71 -0.41
C ARG A 109 14.63 8.66 0.61
N PHE A 110 15.58 7.92 1.16
CA PHE A 110 15.38 7.08 2.35
C PHE A 110 16.65 7.12 3.22
N TRP A 111 16.47 6.93 4.53
CA TRP A 111 17.59 6.85 5.48
C TRP A 111 17.14 6.14 6.76
N GLU A 112 18.11 5.74 7.58
CA GLU A 112 17.90 5.20 8.92
C GLU A 112 18.27 6.26 9.94
N ASP A 113 17.42 6.51 10.93
CA ASP A 113 17.61 7.43 12.03
C ASP A 113 16.61 7.12 13.16
N ASN A 114 16.84 7.64 14.36
CA ASN A 114 15.96 7.48 15.52
C ASN A 114 15.59 6.01 15.83
N GLY A 115 16.45 5.04 15.51
CA GLY A 115 16.17 3.62 15.69
C GLY A 115 15.15 3.02 14.70
N THR A 116 14.85 3.73 13.62
CA THR A 116 13.93 3.31 12.56
C THR A 116 14.44 3.71 11.17
N ALA A 117 13.60 3.64 10.15
CA ALA A 117 13.90 4.12 8.80
C ALA A 117 12.75 4.97 8.26
N TYR A 118 13.11 5.90 7.42
CA TYR A 118 12.22 6.85 6.77
C TYR A 118 12.37 6.77 5.25
N MET A 119 11.24 6.98 4.54
CA MET A 119 11.17 7.06 3.08
C MET A 119 10.36 8.28 2.70
N VAL A 120 10.92 9.17 1.87
CA VAL A 120 10.25 10.37 1.36
C VAL A 120 9.78 10.14 -0.06
N MET A 121 8.54 10.51 -0.30
CA MET A 121 7.82 10.32 -1.57
C MET A 121 7.10 11.63 -1.95
N PRO A 122 6.69 11.81 -3.21
CA PRO A 122 5.73 12.85 -3.56
C PRO A 122 4.47 12.75 -2.68
N TYR A 123 3.94 13.89 -2.26
CA TYR A 123 2.59 13.91 -1.72
C TYR A 123 1.60 13.93 -2.88
N TYR A 124 0.95 12.79 -3.13
CA TYR A 124 -0.10 12.68 -4.14
C TYR A 124 -1.44 13.11 -3.52
N LYS A 125 -1.99 14.22 -3.99
CA LYS A 125 -3.34 14.64 -3.62
C LYS A 125 -4.35 13.70 -4.27
N GLY A 126 -5.14 13.00 -3.47
CA GLY A 126 -6.08 12.01 -3.98
C GLY A 126 -6.68 11.14 -2.89
N ARG A 127 -7.36 10.09 -3.32
CA ARG A 127 -7.98 9.10 -2.42
C ARG A 127 -7.68 7.69 -2.90
N THR A 128 -7.60 6.73 -1.98
CA THR A 128 -7.45 5.32 -2.37
C THR A 128 -8.64 4.88 -3.24
N LEU A 129 -8.38 3.95 -4.15
CA LEU A 129 -9.42 3.39 -5.03
C LEU A 129 -10.61 2.86 -4.21
N ARG A 130 -10.35 2.29 -3.03
CA ARG A 130 -11.40 1.88 -2.08
C ARG A 130 -12.30 3.05 -1.68
N LYS A 131 -11.72 4.17 -1.27
CA LYS A 131 -12.48 5.37 -0.86
C LYS A 131 -13.21 6.01 -2.05
N VAL A 132 -12.59 6.00 -3.22
CA VAL A 132 -13.22 6.48 -4.46
C VAL A 132 -14.45 5.63 -4.77
N ARG A 133 -14.30 4.29 -4.80
CA ARG A 133 -15.41 3.37 -5.12
C ARG A 133 -16.53 3.43 -4.08
N ALA A 134 -16.20 3.53 -2.80
CA ALA A 134 -17.20 3.66 -1.72
C ALA A 134 -18.03 4.95 -1.82
N GLY A 135 -17.51 6.01 -2.43
CA GLY A 135 -18.23 7.24 -2.68
C GLY A 135 -19.07 7.25 -3.98
N MET A 136 -19.01 6.19 -4.78
CA MET A 136 -19.76 6.09 -6.04
C MET A 136 -21.12 5.44 -5.81
N VAL A 137 -22.19 6.10 -6.26
CA VAL A 137 -23.56 5.53 -6.28
C VAL A 137 -23.74 4.57 -7.45
N ILE A 138 -23.13 4.88 -8.58
CA ILE A 138 -23.19 4.09 -9.82
C ILE A 138 -21.78 3.56 -10.10
N ALA A 139 -21.68 2.33 -10.61
CA ALA A 139 -20.41 1.74 -11.03
C ALA A 139 -19.75 2.61 -12.13
N PRO A 140 -18.41 2.71 -12.15
CA PRO A 140 -17.73 3.43 -13.22
C PRO A 140 -17.94 2.69 -14.55
N GLY A 141 -18.12 3.44 -15.64
CA GLY A 141 -18.21 2.88 -16.97
C GLY A 141 -16.89 2.21 -17.41
N GLU A 142 -16.96 1.34 -18.41
CA GLU A 142 -15.82 0.56 -18.94
C GLU A 142 -14.61 1.44 -19.26
N GLY A 143 -14.80 2.60 -19.89
CA GLY A 143 -13.70 3.49 -20.27
C GLY A 143 -12.89 4.01 -19.07
N ALA A 144 -13.53 4.24 -17.92
CA ALA A 144 -12.85 4.64 -16.69
C ALA A 144 -12.08 3.46 -16.09
N CYS A 145 -12.68 2.26 -16.10
CA CYS A 145 -12.01 1.04 -15.63
C CYS A 145 -10.80 0.69 -16.50
N ARG A 146 -10.91 0.81 -17.83
CA ARG A 146 -9.79 0.58 -18.76
C ARG A 146 -8.62 1.52 -18.49
N LYS A 147 -8.87 2.81 -18.27
CA LYS A 147 -7.81 3.77 -17.93
C LYS A 147 -7.02 3.35 -16.69
N VAL A 148 -7.73 2.90 -15.65
CA VAL A 148 -7.07 2.40 -14.42
C VAL A 148 -6.32 1.12 -14.71
N LEU A 149 -6.93 0.17 -15.42
CA LEU A 149 -6.33 -1.11 -15.77
C LEU A 149 -5.07 -0.94 -16.61
N ASP A 150 -5.14 -0.18 -17.71
CA ASP A 150 -4.02 0.02 -18.63
C ASP A 150 -2.83 0.69 -17.95
N ALA A 151 -3.09 1.70 -17.12
CA ALA A 151 -2.05 2.40 -16.37
C ALA A 151 -1.34 1.48 -15.37
N LEU A 152 -2.09 0.63 -14.67
CA LEU A 152 -1.52 -0.34 -13.71
C LEU A 152 -0.82 -1.50 -14.42
N LEU A 153 -1.34 -2.00 -15.54
CA LEU A 153 -0.66 -3.01 -16.35
C LEU A 153 0.67 -2.50 -16.87
N SER A 154 0.73 -1.25 -17.35
CA SER A 154 1.98 -0.61 -17.78
C SER A 154 2.99 -0.51 -16.64
N ALA A 155 2.54 -0.16 -15.43
CA ALA A 155 3.38 -0.12 -14.24
C ALA A 155 3.92 -1.52 -13.87
N LEU A 156 3.05 -2.55 -13.90
CA LEU A 156 3.44 -3.94 -13.63
C LEU A 156 4.41 -4.48 -14.68
N GLU A 157 4.24 -4.12 -15.95
CA GLU A 157 5.16 -4.52 -17.00
C GLU A 157 6.61 -4.07 -16.72
N VAL A 158 6.78 -2.83 -16.24
CA VAL A 158 8.09 -2.29 -15.85
C VAL A 158 8.70 -3.08 -14.70
N LEU A 159 7.90 -3.40 -13.68
CA LEU A 159 8.36 -4.21 -12.55
C LEU A 159 8.72 -5.64 -12.95
N HIS A 160 7.84 -6.29 -13.71
CA HIS A 160 7.99 -7.70 -14.09
C HIS A 160 9.18 -7.94 -15.02
N LYS A 161 9.53 -6.99 -15.89
CA LYS A 161 10.75 -7.03 -16.72
C LYS A 161 12.03 -7.13 -15.88
N GLU A 162 12.02 -6.53 -14.69
CA GLU A 162 13.15 -6.60 -13.74
C GLU A 162 13.00 -7.75 -12.72
N GLY A 163 12.05 -8.66 -12.93
CA GLY A 163 11.79 -9.79 -12.02
C GLY A 163 11.23 -9.38 -10.65
N VAL A 164 10.68 -8.17 -10.54
CA VAL A 164 10.08 -7.63 -9.32
C VAL A 164 8.57 -7.81 -9.36
N PHE A 165 8.00 -8.35 -8.27
CA PHE A 165 6.56 -8.54 -8.12
C PHE A 165 6.05 -7.71 -6.95
N HIS A 166 4.91 -7.05 -7.13
CA HIS A 166 4.31 -6.15 -6.13
C HIS A 166 3.74 -6.93 -4.93
N ARG A 167 2.94 -7.98 -5.20
CA ARG A 167 2.39 -8.94 -4.22
C ARG A 167 1.44 -8.36 -3.17
N ASP A 168 1.03 -7.10 -3.29
CA ASP A 168 0.04 -6.47 -2.38
C ASP A 168 -0.88 -5.50 -3.15
N ILE A 169 -1.24 -5.86 -4.40
CA ILE A 169 -2.20 -5.08 -5.18
C ILE A 169 -3.58 -5.25 -4.57
N ALA A 170 -4.21 -4.12 -4.23
CA ALA A 170 -5.57 -4.06 -3.72
C ALA A 170 -6.07 -2.61 -3.77
N PRO A 171 -7.37 -2.35 -3.66
CA PRO A 171 -7.95 -1.01 -3.74
C PRO A 171 -7.40 -0.01 -2.71
N ASP A 172 -6.87 -0.47 -1.59
CA ASP A 172 -6.25 0.37 -0.56
C ASP A 172 -4.85 0.85 -0.94
N ASN A 173 -4.15 0.09 -1.81
CA ASN A 173 -2.79 0.37 -2.25
C ASN A 173 -2.75 1.05 -3.63
N ILE A 174 -3.89 1.48 -4.15
CA ILE A 174 -3.99 2.27 -5.37
C ILE A 174 -4.58 3.62 -5.01
N LEU A 175 -3.83 4.68 -5.22
CA LEU A 175 -4.30 6.04 -5.03
C LEU A 175 -4.75 6.59 -6.37
N ILE A 176 -5.92 7.21 -6.40
CA ILE A 176 -6.43 7.95 -7.55
C ILE A 176 -6.20 9.42 -7.30
N GLY A 177 -5.35 10.03 -8.10
CA GLY A 177 -5.04 11.45 -8.06
C GLY A 177 -6.24 12.33 -8.42
N GLU A 178 -6.12 13.63 -8.18
CA GLU A 178 -7.15 14.62 -8.57
C GLU A 178 -7.37 14.67 -10.08
N ASP A 179 -6.35 14.30 -10.87
CA ASP A 179 -6.39 14.13 -12.32
C ASP A 179 -7.00 12.80 -12.78
N GLY A 180 -7.36 11.93 -11.85
CA GLY A 180 -7.89 10.59 -12.10
C GLY A 180 -6.82 9.54 -12.42
N ALA A 181 -5.53 9.89 -12.40
CA ALA A 181 -4.45 8.94 -12.64
C ALA A 181 -4.26 7.99 -11.44
N PRO A 182 -4.13 6.67 -11.67
CA PRO A 182 -3.82 5.73 -10.60
C PRO A 182 -2.32 5.71 -10.30
N VAL A 183 -1.97 5.66 -9.01
CA VAL A 183 -0.62 5.44 -8.53
C VAL A 183 -0.62 4.24 -7.61
N LEU A 184 0.18 3.23 -7.94
CA LEU A 184 0.37 2.03 -7.14
C LEU A 184 1.35 2.36 -6.01
N LEU A 185 0.87 2.18 -4.77
CA LEU A 185 1.63 2.43 -3.54
C LEU A 185 2.35 1.15 -3.08
N ASP A 186 2.92 1.17 -1.96
CA ASP A 186 3.55 0.16 -1.11
C ASP A 186 3.63 -1.31 -1.60
N PHE A 187 4.85 -1.86 -1.65
CA PHE A 187 5.14 -3.25 -2.01
C PHE A 187 5.00 -4.26 -0.85
N GLY A 188 4.44 -3.98 0.24
CA GLY A 188 4.22 -4.92 1.35
C GLY A 188 5.43 -5.79 1.77
N ALA A 189 6.67 -5.40 1.43
CA ALA A 189 7.86 -6.21 1.67
C ALA A 189 8.18 -6.36 3.17
N ALA A 190 8.11 -5.27 3.93
CA ALA A 190 8.33 -5.28 5.38
C ALA A 190 7.26 -6.11 6.10
N ARG A 191 6.04 -6.07 5.59
CA ARG A 191 4.89 -6.82 6.08
C ARG A 191 5.15 -8.33 6.03
N ARG A 192 5.62 -8.86 4.89
CA ARG A 192 5.89 -10.29 4.73
C ARG A 192 6.93 -10.84 5.69
N VAL A 193 7.95 -10.05 6.02
CA VAL A 193 9.01 -10.46 6.95
C VAL A 193 8.50 -10.57 8.39
N ILE A 194 7.70 -9.60 8.82
CA ILE A 194 7.14 -9.58 10.18
C ILE A 194 6.17 -10.74 10.38
N GLU A 195 5.41 -11.09 9.34
CA GLU A 195 4.40 -12.14 9.36
C GLU A 195 5.00 -13.55 9.24
N GLY A 196 6.07 -13.72 8.45
CA GLY A 196 6.71 -15.02 8.20
C GLY A 196 7.29 -15.71 9.44
N GLY A 197 7.45 -14.98 10.56
CA GLY A 197 7.85 -15.54 11.86
C GLY A 197 6.73 -16.30 12.61
N ASN A 198 5.48 -16.20 12.16
CA ASN A 198 4.35 -16.84 12.83
C ASN A 198 3.27 -17.25 11.81
N GLN A 199 3.20 -18.53 11.44
CA GLN A 199 2.24 -19.04 10.43
C GLN A 199 0.76 -18.68 10.71
N LYS A 200 0.39 -18.45 11.97
CA LYS A 200 -0.96 -17.99 12.35
C LYS A 200 -1.21 -16.51 12.08
N ALA A 201 -0.14 -15.68 11.94
CA ALA A 201 -0.25 -14.26 11.64
C ALA A 201 -0.39 -13.98 10.12
N LEU A 202 0.06 -14.91 9.27
CA LEU A 202 -0.03 -14.79 7.80
C LEU A 202 -1.47 -14.52 7.30
N THR A 203 -2.46 -15.16 7.89
CA THR A 203 -3.87 -15.04 7.46
C THR A 203 -4.55 -13.75 7.94
N SER A 204 -4.03 -13.09 9.00
CA SER A 204 -4.71 -11.93 9.59
C SER A 204 -4.34 -10.59 8.94
N ILE A 205 -3.29 -10.54 8.12
CA ILE A 205 -2.76 -9.31 7.55
C ILE A 205 -2.70 -9.34 6.01
N MET A 206 -2.80 -10.50 5.39
CA MET A 206 -3.06 -10.62 3.96
C MET A 206 -4.40 -9.93 3.63
N LYS A 207 -4.52 -9.45 2.41
CA LYS A 207 -5.81 -8.99 1.87
C LYS A 207 -6.49 -10.20 1.21
N PRO A 208 -7.22 -11.04 1.98
CA PRO A 208 -7.62 -12.38 1.53
C PRO A 208 -8.47 -12.36 0.26
N HIS A 209 -9.21 -11.29 0.05
CA HIS A 209 -10.04 -11.11 -1.14
C HIS A 209 -9.24 -10.84 -2.43
N PHE A 210 -7.98 -10.39 -2.31
CA PHE A 210 -7.14 -10.03 -3.46
C PHE A 210 -5.91 -10.94 -3.62
N ALA A 211 -5.54 -11.66 -2.57
CA ALA A 211 -4.37 -12.54 -2.58
C ALA A 211 -4.68 -13.87 -3.30
N PRO A 212 -3.88 -14.30 -4.30
CA PRO A 212 -4.00 -15.62 -4.91
C PRO A 212 -3.47 -16.73 -4.01
N LEU A 213 -3.77 -17.99 -4.36
CA LEU A 213 -3.48 -19.18 -3.54
C LEU A 213 -1.99 -19.33 -3.20
N GLU A 214 -1.11 -19.02 -4.13
CA GLU A 214 0.34 -19.12 -3.93
C GLU A 214 0.89 -18.16 -2.87
N GLN A 215 0.10 -17.16 -2.44
CA GLN A 215 0.47 -16.31 -1.31
C GLN A 215 0.10 -16.91 0.05
N TYR A 216 -0.80 -17.90 0.09
CA TYR A 216 -1.16 -18.63 1.31
C TYR A 216 -0.26 -19.83 1.58
N ALA A 217 0.42 -20.32 0.55
CA ALA A 217 1.28 -21.48 0.63
C ALA A 217 2.71 -21.07 1.08
N ASP A 218 3.42 -22.03 1.70
CA ASP A 218 4.86 -21.89 1.90
C ASP A 218 5.55 -21.68 0.56
N GLN A 219 6.54 -20.77 0.50
CA GLN A 219 7.27 -20.44 -0.74
C GLN A 219 7.92 -21.65 -1.41
N SER A 220 8.12 -22.73 -0.67
CA SER A 220 8.60 -24.03 -1.18
C SER A 220 7.53 -24.80 -1.97
N ALA A 221 6.23 -24.57 -1.70
CA ALA A 221 5.14 -25.34 -2.27
C ALA A 221 4.55 -24.71 -3.54
N MET A 222 4.48 -23.37 -3.61
CA MET A 222 3.92 -22.65 -4.76
C MET A 222 4.78 -21.44 -5.14
N ARG A 223 5.18 -21.35 -6.41
CA ARG A 223 5.94 -20.22 -6.91
C ARG A 223 5.05 -18.99 -7.12
N GLN A 224 5.56 -17.83 -6.76
CA GLN A 224 4.96 -16.55 -7.09
C GLN A 224 5.62 -15.96 -8.33
N GLY A 225 4.85 -15.23 -9.12
CA GLY A 225 5.32 -14.66 -10.38
C GLY A 225 4.43 -13.49 -10.84
N PRO A 226 4.57 -13.05 -12.11
CA PRO A 226 3.74 -11.99 -12.68
C PRO A 226 2.24 -12.26 -12.52
N TRP A 227 1.82 -13.52 -12.62
CA TRP A 227 0.43 -13.94 -12.45
C TRP A 227 -0.14 -13.63 -11.07
N THR A 228 0.69 -13.59 -10.03
CA THR A 228 0.30 -13.22 -8.66
C THR A 228 -0.26 -11.80 -8.63
N ASP A 229 0.41 -10.85 -9.29
CA ASP A 229 -0.02 -9.47 -9.40
C ASP A 229 -1.22 -9.32 -10.33
N LEU A 230 -1.27 -10.07 -11.44
CA LEU A 230 -2.39 -10.04 -12.38
C LEU A 230 -3.68 -10.56 -11.74
N TYR A 231 -3.61 -11.62 -10.91
CA TYR A 231 -4.76 -12.08 -10.15
C TYR A 231 -5.29 -11.00 -9.20
N ALA A 232 -4.41 -10.37 -8.44
CA ALA A 232 -4.77 -9.31 -7.50
C ALA A 232 -5.34 -8.06 -8.21
N LEU A 233 -4.78 -7.73 -9.38
CA LEU A 233 -5.32 -6.66 -10.23
C LEU A 233 -6.71 -7.00 -10.76
N GLY A 234 -6.93 -8.24 -11.24
CA GLY A 234 -8.25 -8.73 -11.66
C GLY A 234 -9.29 -8.60 -10.54
N GLY A 235 -8.95 -9.03 -9.32
CA GLY A 235 -9.78 -8.84 -8.13
C GLY A 235 -10.06 -7.37 -7.81
N THR A 236 -9.09 -6.51 -8.03
CA THR A 236 -9.23 -5.05 -7.84
C THR A 236 -10.19 -4.43 -8.85
N ILE A 237 -10.11 -4.82 -10.12
CA ILE A 237 -11.04 -4.37 -11.17
C ILE A 237 -12.44 -4.92 -10.91
N TYR A 238 -12.57 -6.18 -10.48
CA TYR A 238 -13.85 -6.74 -10.05
C TYR A 238 -14.49 -5.89 -8.94
N PHE A 239 -13.70 -5.51 -7.90
CA PHE A 239 -14.18 -4.61 -6.85
C PHE A 239 -14.58 -3.23 -7.40
N LEU A 240 -13.81 -2.67 -8.33
CA LEU A 240 -14.11 -1.38 -8.92
C LEU A 240 -15.45 -1.39 -9.67
N LEU A 241 -15.71 -2.45 -10.43
CA LEU A 241 -16.94 -2.62 -11.19
C LEU A 241 -18.15 -2.90 -10.29
N THR A 242 -18.03 -3.86 -9.37
CA THR A 242 -19.18 -4.38 -8.61
C THR A 242 -19.41 -3.66 -7.28
N GLY A 243 -18.38 -3.01 -6.71
CA GLY A 243 -18.38 -2.49 -5.36
C GLY A 243 -18.28 -3.58 -4.28
N ARG A 244 -18.12 -4.85 -4.68
CA ARG A 244 -17.98 -6.00 -3.79
C ARG A 244 -16.59 -6.59 -3.87
N GLU A 245 -16.07 -7.00 -2.73
CA GLU A 245 -14.82 -7.74 -2.71
C GLU A 245 -15.00 -9.12 -3.34
N PRO A 246 -13.99 -9.60 -4.10
CA PRO A 246 -14.02 -10.98 -4.63
C PRO A 246 -14.06 -12.00 -3.48
N VAL A 247 -14.60 -13.19 -3.77
CA VAL A 247 -14.50 -14.32 -2.84
C VAL A 247 -13.02 -14.70 -2.68
N PRO A 248 -12.53 -14.92 -1.44
CA PRO A 248 -11.13 -15.27 -1.22
C PRO A 248 -10.69 -16.51 -2.01
N ALA A 249 -9.48 -16.47 -2.59
CA ALA A 249 -8.94 -17.56 -3.40
C ALA A 249 -8.97 -18.93 -2.68
N ALA A 250 -8.70 -18.95 -1.38
CA ALA A 250 -8.74 -20.15 -0.57
C ALA A 250 -10.13 -20.76 -0.48
N SER A 251 -11.19 -19.94 -0.42
CA SER A 251 -12.58 -20.40 -0.43
C SER A 251 -12.96 -20.93 -1.83
N ARG A 252 -12.58 -20.21 -2.89
CA ARG A 252 -12.85 -20.58 -4.28
C ARG A 252 -12.18 -21.91 -4.67
N ALA A 253 -11.04 -22.23 -4.07
CA ALA A 253 -10.37 -23.52 -4.30
C ALA A 253 -11.18 -24.73 -3.80
N LEU A 254 -12.05 -24.52 -2.82
CA LEU A 254 -12.95 -25.54 -2.29
C LEU A 254 -14.29 -25.56 -3.03
N HIS A 255 -14.86 -24.38 -3.23
CA HIS A 255 -16.10 -24.16 -3.96
C HIS A 255 -16.11 -22.74 -4.54
N ASP A 256 -16.26 -22.62 -5.86
CA ASP A 256 -16.20 -21.31 -6.53
C ASP A 256 -17.57 -20.65 -6.59
N ASP A 257 -17.90 -19.89 -5.56
CA ASP A 257 -19.12 -19.09 -5.45
C ASP A 257 -18.94 -17.65 -5.95
N GLN A 258 -17.87 -17.35 -6.72
CA GLN A 258 -17.62 -16.00 -7.22
C GLN A 258 -18.74 -15.58 -8.18
N PRO A 259 -19.56 -14.56 -7.85
CA PRO A 259 -20.56 -14.04 -8.78
C PRO A 259 -19.91 -13.53 -10.06
N ARG A 260 -20.50 -13.85 -11.20
CA ARG A 260 -20.00 -13.40 -12.50
C ARG A 260 -20.37 -11.93 -12.74
N LEU A 261 -19.53 -11.21 -13.47
CA LEU A 261 -19.78 -9.79 -13.77
C LEU A 261 -21.15 -9.55 -14.43
N GLY A 262 -21.60 -10.46 -15.30
CA GLY A 262 -22.93 -10.38 -15.93
C GLY A 262 -24.12 -10.40 -14.96
N GLU A 263 -23.92 -10.89 -13.71
CA GLU A 263 -24.98 -10.90 -12.69
C GLU A 263 -25.21 -9.51 -12.06
N PHE A 264 -24.32 -8.55 -12.33
CA PHE A 264 -24.40 -7.20 -11.78
C PHE A 264 -25.03 -6.15 -12.71
N GLY A 265 -25.63 -6.61 -13.83
CA GLY A 265 -26.28 -5.69 -14.78
C GLY A 265 -25.33 -4.67 -15.40
N LEU A 266 -24.08 -5.04 -15.64
CA LEU A 266 -23.08 -4.20 -16.30
C LEU A 266 -23.35 -4.20 -17.81
N GLU A 267 -24.54 -3.75 -18.19
CA GLU A 267 -25.07 -3.80 -19.57
C GLU A 267 -24.25 -2.98 -20.58
N GLU A 268 -23.43 -2.05 -20.10
CA GLU A 268 -22.58 -1.20 -20.94
C GLU A 268 -21.15 -1.76 -21.13
N ALA A 269 -20.82 -2.88 -20.47
CA ALA A 269 -19.51 -3.49 -20.66
C ALA A 269 -19.46 -4.23 -22.00
N SER A 270 -18.41 -4.00 -22.80
CA SER A 270 -18.25 -4.71 -24.05
C SER A 270 -18.01 -6.21 -23.82
N PRO A 271 -18.37 -7.09 -24.76
CA PRO A 271 -18.13 -8.54 -24.63
C PRO A 271 -16.64 -8.92 -24.45
N HIS A 272 -15.75 -7.99 -24.65
CA HIS A 272 -14.29 -8.16 -24.60
C HIS A 272 -13.63 -7.49 -23.38
N PHE A 273 -14.44 -7.00 -22.42
CA PHE A 273 -13.93 -6.41 -21.17
C PHE A 273 -13.88 -7.45 -20.02
#